data_b9a665bd6b94d8c4ac1db0b9e4a1989e
#
_entry.id   b9a665bd6b94d8c4ac1db0b9e4a1989e
#
_cell.length_a   1.000
_cell.length_b   1.000
_cell.length_c   1.000
_cell.angle_alpha   90.00
_cell.angle_beta   90.00
_cell.angle_gamma   90.00
#
_symmetry.space_group_name_H-M   'P 1'
#
loop_
_entity.id
_entity.type
_entity.pdbx_description
1 polymer ?
#
loop_
_entity_poly.entity_id
_entity_poly.type
_entity_poly.pdbx_seq_one_letter_code
_entity_poly.pdbx_strand_id
1 'polypeptide(L)'
;MRWLLALICLSFATLSCASTVEIIGGKPVEKILVLKSARQLQLINDGKPLKTYRISLGKNPKGAKLIEGDRRTPEGFYWIDWRKTSDRFNLSMHISYPNISDSARARREGVSPGSMIMIHGTPDTEEYPEQWFHTLDWTDGCIGMRNVDMREVWNLVKDGTMVEIRP
;
A
#
# COMPACT_ATOMS: atom_id res chain seq x y z
N MET A 1 -2.45 12.13 -69.40
CA MET A 1 -3.22 11.59 -68.28
C MET A 1 -2.27 11.49 -67.07
N ARG A 2 -2.38 12.43 -66.11
CA ARG A 2 -1.52 12.50 -64.88
C ARG A 2 -2.36 12.07 -63.72
N TRP A 3 -2.00 10.94 -63.10
CA TRP A 3 -2.62 10.40 -61.92
C TRP A 3 -1.96 11.04 -60.68
N LEU A 4 -2.72 11.81 -59.93
CA LEU A 4 -2.35 12.36 -58.62
C LEU A 4 -2.74 11.31 -57.56
N LEU A 5 -1.74 10.67 -56.96
CA LEU A 5 -1.90 9.85 -55.75
C LEU A 5 -1.93 10.78 -54.52
N ALA A 6 -3.10 10.95 -53.92
CA ALA A 6 -3.23 11.61 -52.63
C ALA A 6 -2.87 10.65 -51.50
N LEU A 7 -1.76 10.91 -50.83
CA LEU A 7 -1.38 10.23 -49.60
C LEU A 7 -2.20 10.80 -48.44
N ILE A 8 -3.15 10.04 -47.94
CA ILE A 8 -3.87 10.32 -46.68
C ILE A 8 -3.00 9.88 -45.53
N CYS A 9 -2.34 10.83 -44.85
CA CYS A 9 -1.68 10.58 -43.57
C CYS A 9 -2.73 10.49 -42.48
N LEU A 10 -3.05 9.26 -42.04
CA LEU A 10 -3.85 9.02 -40.82
C LEU A 10 -2.95 9.25 -39.59
N SER A 11 -3.09 10.40 -38.97
CA SER A 11 -2.46 10.67 -37.68
C SER A 11 -3.25 9.96 -36.56
N PHE A 12 -2.70 8.86 -36.05
CA PHE A 12 -3.19 8.23 -34.83
C PHE A 12 -2.81 9.11 -33.64
N ALA A 13 -3.77 9.86 -33.12
CA ALA A 13 -3.62 10.51 -31.83
C ALA A 13 -3.71 9.42 -30.73
N THR A 14 -2.57 9.05 -30.15
CA THR A 14 -2.53 8.21 -28.95
C THR A 14 -3.03 9.03 -27.78
N LEU A 15 -4.27 8.78 -27.32
CA LEU A 15 -4.75 9.29 -26.04
C LEU A 15 -3.93 8.63 -24.93
N SER A 16 -2.94 9.35 -24.42
CA SER A 16 -2.25 8.99 -23.18
C SER A 16 -3.21 9.22 -22.03
N CYS A 17 -3.75 8.16 -21.46
CA CYS A 17 -4.55 8.21 -20.23
C CYS A 17 -3.61 8.49 -19.06
N ALA A 18 -3.31 9.77 -18.82
CA ALA A 18 -2.60 10.20 -17.63
C ALA A 18 -3.56 10.00 -16.45
N SER A 19 -3.29 9.03 -15.58
CA SER A 19 -3.99 8.88 -14.31
C SER A 19 -3.78 10.16 -13.50
N THR A 20 -4.83 10.93 -13.32
CA THR A 20 -4.82 12.11 -12.45
C THR A 20 -4.64 11.64 -11.02
N VAL A 21 -3.51 11.99 -10.42
CA VAL A 21 -3.26 11.74 -9.00
C VAL A 21 -3.91 12.87 -8.21
N GLU A 22 -4.77 12.51 -7.28
CA GLU A 22 -5.24 13.47 -6.29
C GLU A 22 -4.05 13.97 -5.46
N ILE A 23 -4.06 15.27 -5.17
CA ILE A 23 -2.99 15.94 -4.43
C ILE A 23 -3.59 16.65 -3.23
N ILE A 24 -2.91 16.58 -2.09
CA ILE A 24 -3.34 17.24 -0.84
C ILE A 24 -2.77 18.67 -0.84
N GLY A 25 -3.64 19.68 -0.92
CA GLY A 25 -3.19 21.09 -0.87
C GLY A 25 -2.14 21.43 -1.92
N GLY A 26 -2.23 20.84 -3.12
CA GLY A 26 -1.26 21.04 -4.22
C GLY A 26 0.04 20.23 -4.10
N LYS A 27 0.17 19.33 -3.11
CA LYS A 27 1.39 18.54 -2.87
C LYS A 27 1.16 17.06 -3.11
N PRO A 28 2.05 16.37 -3.86
CA PRO A 28 1.98 14.93 -4.04
C PRO A 28 2.40 14.18 -2.76
N VAL A 29 1.98 12.92 -2.63
CA VAL A 29 2.52 12.02 -1.61
C VAL A 29 3.84 11.43 -2.13
N GLU A 30 4.93 11.65 -1.38
CA GLU A 30 6.26 11.13 -1.71
C GLU A 30 6.53 9.79 -1.01
N LYS A 31 5.99 9.63 0.20
CA LYS A 31 6.25 8.47 1.04
C LYS A 31 5.10 8.19 1.98
N ILE A 32 4.86 6.92 2.26
CA ILE A 32 4.08 6.44 3.39
C ILE A 32 5.04 6.17 4.56
N LEU A 33 4.75 6.71 5.73
CA LEU A 33 5.44 6.39 6.97
C LEU A 33 4.47 5.67 7.92
N VAL A 34 4.82 4.47 8.32
CA VAL A 34 4.09 3.68 9.31
C VAL A 34 4.86 3.68 10.62
N LEU A 35 4.21 4.16 11.68
CA LEU A 35 4.70 4.17 13.06
C LEU A 35 3.93 3.10 13.85
N LYS A 36 4.52 1.93 14.02
CA LYS A 36 3.85 0.76 14.61
C LYS A 36 3.43 1.00 16.05
N SER A 37 4.31 1.56 16.87
CA SER A 37 4.01 1.86 18.29
C SER A 37 2.86 2.86 18.44
N ALA A 38 2.77 3.84 17.54
CA ALA A 38 1.71 4.84 17.53
C ALA A 38 0.41 4.36 16.84
N ARG A 39 0.43 3.23 16.13
CA ARG A 39 -0.68 2.77 15.25
C ARG A 39 -1.08 3.86 14.26
N GLN A 40 -0.09 4.46 13.60
CA GLN A 40 -0.29 5.54 12.65
C GLN A 40 0.31 5.21 11.29
N LEU A 41 -0.41 5.60 10.24
CA LEU A 41 0.07 5.71 8.88
C LEU A 41 0.03 7.18 8.50
N GLN A 42 1.15 7.71 8.04
CA GLN A 42 1.28 9.10 7.63
C GLN A 42 1.62 9.19 6.14
N LEU A 43 0.95 10.06 5.43
CA LEU A 43 1.32 10.44 4.07
C LEU A 43 2.28 11.63 4.17
N ILE A 44 3.48 11.48 3.61
CA ILE A 44 4.59 12.44 3.78
C ILE A 44 4.89 13.15 2.46
N ASN A 45 5.14 14.46 2.56
CA ASN A 45 5.77 15.26 1.53
C ASN A 45 6.78 16.20 2.18
N ASP A 46 7.96 16.37 1.58
CA ASP A 46 9.04 17.25 2.08
C ASP A 46 9.33 17.02 3.58
N GLY A 47 9.38 15.73 3.97
CA GLY A 47 9.64 15.31 5.35
C GLY A 47 8.52 15.61 6.36
N LYS A 48 7.39 16.18 5.94
CA LYS A 48 6.27 16.56 6.83
C LYS A 48 5.02 15.72 6.54
N PRO A 49 4.25 15.36 7.59
CA PRO A 49 2.99 14.66 7.39
C PRO A 49 1.95 15.60 6.76
N LEU A 50 1.39 15.19 5.62
CA LEU A 50 0.22 15.82 5.00
C LEU A 50 -1.07 15.34 5.65
N LYS A 51 -1.13 14.04 5.96
CA LYS A 51 -2.26 13.38 6.63
C LYS A 51 -1.76 12.25 7.51
N THR A 52 -2.53 11.96 8.56
CA THR A 52 -2.27 10.87 9.50
C THR A 52 -3.56 10.07 9.72
N TYR A 53 -3.43 8.76 9.65
CA TYR A 53 -4.53 7.81 9.83
C TYR A 53 -4.22 6.84 10.95
N ARG A 54 -5.26 6.39 11.66
CA ARG A 54 -5.14 5.27 12.59
C ARG A 54 -5.14 3.96 11.81
N ILE A 55 -4.31 3.04 12.23
CA ILE A 55 -4.17 1.72 11.62
C ILE A 55 -4.22 0.61 12.66
N SER A 56 -4.48 -0.61 12.19
CA SER A 56 -4.30 -1.87 12.91
C SER A 56 -3.13 -2.64 12.29
N LEU A 57 -2.47 -3.44 13.09
CA LEU A 57 -1.30 -4.23 12.69
C LEU A 57 -1.58 -5.74 12.80
N GLY A 58 -0.56 -6.53 12.58
CA GLY A 58 -0.58 -7.96 12.88
C GLY A 58 -0.81 -8.22 14.37
N LYS A 59 -1.47 -9.34 14.70
CA LYS A 59 -1.81 -9.77 16.08
C LYS A 59 -0.61 -9.84 17.02
N ASN A 60 0.61 -9.94 16.48
CA ASN A 60 1.86 -9.85 17.22
C ASN A 60 2.62 -8.58 16.78
N PRO A 61 2.25 -7.38 17.26
CA PRO A 61 2.68 -6.12 16.66
C PRO A 61 4.12 -5.73 16.97
N LYS A 62 4.75 -6.33 17.97
CA LYS A 62 6.11 -5.94 18.44
C LYS A 62 7.19 -6.62 17.61
N GLY A 63 8.18 -5.83 17.16
CA GLY A 63 9.32 -6.28 16.39
C GLY A 63 9.00 -6.54 14.91
N ALA A 64 10.05 -6.73 14.13
CA ALA A 64 9.95 -6.97 12.69
C ALA A 64 9.39 -8.37 12.39
N LYS A 65 8.77 -8.52 11.23
CA LYS A 65 8.39 -9.81 10.66
C LYS A 65 9.64 -10.60 10.28
N LEU A 66 9.72 -11.85 10.74
CA LEU A 66 10.88 -12.69 10.53
C LEU A 66 10.56 -13.97 9.73
N ILE A 67 9.44 -14.59 10.04
CA ILE A 67 9.02 -15.86 9.45
C ILE A 67 7.55 -15.85 9.07
N GLU A 68 7.17 -16.71 8.15
CA GLU A 68 5.77 -16.93 7.79
C GLU A 68 4.97 -17.37 9.03
N GLY A 69 3.75 -16.83 9.18
CA GLY A 69 2.86 -17.17 10.29
C GLY A 69 3.17 -16.48 11.62
N ASP A 70 4.22 -15.66 11.74
CA ASP A 70 4.58 -14.97 12.99
C ASP A 70 3.61 -13.86 13.40
N ARG A 71 2.67 -13.51 12.50
CA ARG A 71 1.64 -12.48 12.67
C ARG A 71 2.20 -11.09 12.96
N ARG A 72 3.43 -10.83 12.52
CA ARG A 72 4.08 -9.53 12.66
C ARG A 72 3.97 -8.72 11.38
N THR A 73 3.85 -7.41 11.53
CA THR A 73 4.02 -6.45 10.45
C THR A 73 5.51 -6.17 10.29
N PRO A 74 6.05 -6.20 9.05
CA PRO A 74 7.48 -5.99 8.85
C PRO A 74 7.93 -4.58 9.25
N GLU A 75 9.24 -4.40 9.39
CA GLU A 75 9.91 -3.13 9.63
C GLU A 75 11.00 -2.94 8.57
N GLY A 76 11.12 -1.72 8.03
CA GLY A 76 12.09 -1.42 6.98
C GLY A 76 11.51 -0.55 5.86
N PHE A 77 12.14 -0.65 4.68
CA PHE A 77 11.77 0.12 3.50
C PHE A 77 11.25 -0.82 2.42
N TYR A 78 10.08 -0.47 1.90
CA TYR A 78 9.33 -1.21 0.89
C TYR A 78 8.73 -0.22 -0.12
N TRP A 79 8.01 -0.75 -1.12
CA TRP A 79 7.28 0.05 -2.11
C TRP A 79 5.89 -0.52 -2.30
N ILE A 80 4.93 0.33 -2.67
CA ILE A 80 3.66 -0.12 -3.22
C ILE A 80 3.96 -0.61 -4.64
N ASP A 81 3.90 -1.92 -4.87
CA ASP A 81 4.25 -2.52 -6.15
C ASP A 81 3.05 -2.88 -7.01
N TRP A 82 1.91 -3.15 -6.40
CA TRP A 82 0.63 -3.31 -7.09
C TRP A 82 -0.55 -3.12 -6.14
N ARG A 83 -1.71 -2.92 -6.71
CA ARG A 83 -2.96 -2.73 -5.97
C ARG A 83 -4.11 -3.45 -6.64
N LYS A 84 -5.14 -3.81 -5.87
CA LYS A 84 -6.37 -4.44 -6.38
C LYS A 84 -7.58 -4.08 -5.53
N THR A 85 -8.76 -4.15 -6.15
CA THR A 85 -10.01 -4.29 -5.41
C THR A 85 -10.09 -5.71 -4.83
N SER A 86 -10.70 -5.85 -3.67
CA SER A 86 -10.80 -7.12 -2.95
C SER A 86 -12.23 -7.29 -2.43
N ASP A 87 -12.83 -8.42 -2.73
CA ASP A 87 -14.17 -8.77 -2.22
C ASP A 87 -14.16 -8.91 -0.69
N ARG A 88 -13.01 -9.22 -0.10
CA ARG A 88 -12.86 -9.42 1.34
C ARG A 88 -12.50 -8.14 2.09
N PHE A 89 -11.66 -7.26 1.51
CA PHE A 89 -11.05 -6.14 2.21
C PHE A 89 -11.26 -4.80 1.47
N ASN A 90 -12.23 -4.71 0.59
CA ASN A 90 -12.55 -3.56 -0.24
C ASN A 90 -11.37 -3.19 -1.18
N LEU A 91 -10.42 -2.40 -0.72
CA LEU A 91 -9.23 -1.99 -1.46
C LEU A 91 -7.97 -2.54 -0.78
N SER A 92 -6.98 -2.95 -1.57
CA SER A 92 -5.73 -3.51 -1.06
C SER A 92 -4.54 -3.04 -1.90
N MET A 93 -3.52 -2.52 -1.24
CA MET A 93 -2.23 -2.14 -1.82
C MET A 93 -1.15 -3.06 -1.26
N HIS A 94 -0.45 -3.79 -2.12
CA HIS A 94 0.63 -4.68 -1.73
C HIS A 94 1.92 -3.88 -1.48
N ILE A 95 2.64 -4.23 -0.43
CA ILE A 95 4.01 -3.74 -0.19
C ILE A 95 5.02 -4.79 -0.61
N SER A 96 6.15 -4.38 -1.14
CA SER A 96 7.20 -5.24 -1.71
C SER A 96 7.97 -6.06 -0.64
N TYR A 97 7.24 -6.63 0.33
CA TYR A 97 7.78 -7.57 1.31
C TYR A 97 7.70 -9.01 0.76
N PRO A 98 8.73 -9.85 0.93
CA PRO A 98 10.02 -9.55 1.55
C PRO A 98 10.97 -8.80 0.61
N ASN A 99 11.70 -7.81 1.12
CA ASN A 99 12.76 -7.16 0.38
C ASN A 99 14.04 -8.03 0.33
N ILE A 100 15.11 -7.51 -0.29
CA ILE A 100 16.38 -8.25 -0.44
C ILE A 100 16.97 -8.62 0.93
N SER A 101 16.89 -7.72 1.92
CA SER A 101 17.43 -7.96 3.27
C SER A 101 16.62 -9.01 4.02
N ASP A 102 15.28 -8.96 3.93
CA ASP A 102 14.39 -9.96 4.54
C ASP A 102 14.64 -11.34 3.94
N SER A 103 14.74 -11.42 2.62
CA SER A 103 14.99 -12.68 1.88
C SER A 103 16.37 -13.26 2.20
N ALA A 104 17.40 -12.41 2.28
CA ALA A 104 18.75 -12.84 2.62
C ALA A 104 18.83 -13.36 4.06
N ARG A 105 18.19 -12.68 5.00
CA ARG A 105 18.09 -13.13 6.39
C ARG A 105 17.38 -14.48 6.50
N ALA A 106 16.18 -14.58 5.91
CA ALA A 106 15.38 -15.81 5.95
C ALA A 106 16.13 -17.02 5.37
N ARG A 107 16.88 -16.79 4.26
CA ARG A 107 17.72 -17.84 3.65
C ARG A 107 18.83 -18.29 4.60
N ARG A 108 19.52 -17.38 5.29
CA ARG A 108 20.57 -17.74 6.27
C ARG A 108 20.01 -18.52 7.45
N GLU A 109 18.79 -18.22 7.85
CA GLU A 109 18.10 -18.87 8.97
C GLU A 109 17.35 -20.15 8.56
N GLY A 110 17.30 -20.46 7.26
CA GLY A 110 16.62 -21.66 6.75
C GLY A 110 15.09 -21.63 6.91
N VAL A 111 14.50 -20.42 6.89
CA VAL A 111 13.06 -20.22 7.11
C VAL A 111 12.38 -19.52 5.92
N SER A 112 11.05 -19.68 5.81
CA SER A 112 10.24 -18.85 4.88
C SER A 112 9.93 -17.51 5.54
N PRO A 113 10.20 -16.36 4.89
CA PRO A 113 9.81 -15.07 5.42
C PRO A 113 8.29 -14.83 5.30
N GLY A 114 7.60 -15.61 4.46
CA GLY A 114 6.25 -15.35 4.01
C GLY A 114 6.20 -14.22 2.99
N SER A 115 5.00 -13.79 2.64
CA SER A 115 4.74 -12.76 1.64
C SER A 115 3.37 -12.12 1.85
N MET A 116 2.85 -11.40 0.85
CA MET A 116 1.46 -10.89 0.79
C MET A 116 1.11 -9.94 1.94
N ILE A 117 2.04 -9.09 2.32
CA ILE A 117 1.76 -7.99 3.25
C ILE A 117 1.13 -6.84 2.50
N MET A 118 -0.02 -6.39 2.98
CA MET A 118 -0.82 -5.35 2.33
C MET A 118 -1.20 -4.24 3.29
N ILE A 119 -1.47 -3.06 2.74
CA ILE A 119 -2.30 -2.03 3.34
C ILE A 119 -3.71 -2.22 2.78
N HIS A 120 -4.72 -2.41 3.63
CA HIS A 120 -6.07 -2.72 3.16
C HIS A 120 -7.16 -2.22 4.11
N GLY A 121 -8.39 -2.16 3.58
CA GLY A 121 -9.57 -1.85 4.35
C GLY A 121 -9.99 -2.98 5.30
N THR A 122 -11.08 -2.75 6.03
CA THR A 122 -11.71 -3.78 6.87
C THR A 122 -12.57 -4.70 6.02
N PRO A 123 -12.80 -5.95 6.47
CA PRO A 123 -13.79 -6.80 5.86
C PRO A 123 -15.17 -6.13 5.87
N ASP A 124 -15.87 -6.21 4.75
CA ASP A 124 -17.25 -5.77 4.64
C ASP A 124 -18.14 -6.94 5.04
N THR A 125 -18.31 -7.13 6.35
CA THR A 125 -19.16 -8.20 6.91
C THR A 125 -20.18 -7.60 7.85
N GLU A 126 -21.40 -8.15 7.83
CA GLU A 126 -22.44 -7.77 8.79
C GLU A 126 -22.13 -8.28 10.22
N GLU A 127 -21.21 -9.24 10.35
CA GLU A 127 -20.89 -9.92 11.61
C GLU A 127 -20.15 -9.01 12.60
N TYR A 128 -19.29 -8.12 12.11
CA TYR A 128 -18.48 -7.23 12.96
C TYR A 128 -18.53 -5.78 12.47
N PRO A 129 -19.03 -4.85 13.29
CA PRO A 129 -18.99 -3.42 12.97
C PRO A 129 -17.57 -2.94 12.69
N GLU A 130 -17.39 -2.11 11.68
CA GLU A 130 -16.08 -1.58 11.25
C GLU A 130 -15.28 -0.99 12.41
N GLN A 131 -15.93 -0.35 13.38
CA GLN A 131 -15.26 0.26 14.53
C GLN A 131 -14.47 -0.73 15.40
N TRP A 132 -14.80 -2.01 15.42
CA TRP A 132 -14.07 -3.01 16.19
C TRP A 132 -12.70 -3.27 15.61
N PHE A 133 -12.57 -3.21 14.29
CA PHE A 133 -11.29 -3.38 13.61
C PHE A 133 -10.30 -2.25 13.86
N HIS A 134 -10.73 -1.12 14.48
CA HIS A 134 -9.84 0.00 14.76
C HIS A 134 -9.25 0.00 16.16
N THR A 135 -9.75 -0.85 17.04
CA THR A 135 -9.29 -0.92 18.43
C THR A 135 -8.28 -2.01 18.66
N LEU A 136 -8.18 -2.97 17.76
CA LEU A 136 -7.39 -4.20 17.90
C LEU A 136 -6.39 -4.36 16.75
N ASP A 137 -5.26 -5.00 17.04
CA ASP A 137 -4.37 -5.54 16.02
C ASP A 137 -4.91 -6.92 15.60
N TRP A 138 -5.58 -6.99 14.47
CA TRP A 138 -6.40 -8.16 14.08
C TRP A 138 -5.87 -8.90 12.87
N THR A 139 -4.89 -8.34 12.15
CA THR A 139 -4.38 -8.96 10.92
C THR A 139 -3.35 -10.07 11.20
N ASP A 140 -2.99 -10.80 10.18
CA ASP A 140 -1.88 -11.76 10.24
C ASP A 140 -0.54 -11.20 9.75
N GLY A 141 -0.41 -9.85 9.81
CA GLY A 141 0.81 -9.11 9.45
C GLY A 141 0.57 -7.91 8.54
N CYS A 142 -0.59 -7.81 7.92
CA CYS A 142 -0.99 -6.66 7.11
C CYS A 142 -1.22 -5.40 7.95
N ILE A 143 -1.38 -4.27 7.28
CA ILE A 143 -1.74 -2.98 7.84
C ILE A 143 -3.22 -2.74 7.50
N GLY A 144 -4.08 -2.81 8.51
CA GLY A 144 -5.52 -2.60 8.37
C GLY A 144 -5.90 -1.15 8.65
N MET A 145 -6.86 -0.60 7.92
CA MET A 145 -7.40 0.74 8.16
C MET A 145 -8.89 0.81 7.82
N ARG A 146 -9.57 1.88 8.24
CA ARG A 146 -11.00 2.05 7.90
C ARG A 146 -11.21 2.12 6.40
N ASN A 147 -12.33 1.62 5.92
CA ASN A 147 -12.63 1.66 4.50
C ASN A 147 -12.69 3.09 3.92
N VAL A 148 -13.15 4.06 4.71
CA VAL A 148 -13.15 5.47 4.31
C VAL A 148 -11.73 6.02 4.16
N ASP A 149 -10.83 5.70 5.11
CA ASP A 149 -9.42 6.11 5.08
C ASP A 149 -8.67 5.40 3.96
N MET A 150 -8.96 4.10 3.76
CA MET A 150 -8.35 3.32 2.69
C MET A 150 -8.69 3.87 1.29
N ARG A 151 -9.94 4.28 1.06
CA ARG A 151 -10.33 4.94 -0.20
C ARG A 151 -9.56 6.23 -0.45
N GLU A 152 -9.37 7.03 0.60
CA GLU A 152 -8.61 8.27 0.49
C GLU A 152 -7.13 7.99 0.18
N VAL A 153 -6.49 7.10 0.93
CA VAL A 153 -5.09 6.70 0.71
C VAL A 153 -4.91 6.09 -0.69
N TRP A 154 -5.85 5.28 -1.15
CA TRP A 154 -5.85 4.70 -2.49
C TRP A 154 -5.79 5.75 -3.61
N ASN A 155 -6.52 6.85 -3.46
CA ASN A 155 -6.55 7.92 -4.46
C ASN A 155 -5.29 8.79 -4.43
N LEU A 156 -4.71 8.98 -3.24
CA LEU A 156 -3.56 9.86 -3.01
C LEU A 156 -2.20 9.21 -3.28
N VAL A 157 -2.12 7.88 -3.17
CA VAL A 157 -0.88 7.11 -3.27
C VAL A 157 -0.79 6.44 -4.64
N LYS A 158 0.41 6.44 -5.24
CA LYS A 158 0.71 5.77 -6.53
C LYS A 158 1.43 4.45 -6.30
N ASP A 159 1.38 3.57 -7.30
CA ASP A 159 2.33 2.47 -7.40
C ASP A 159 3.74 3.06 -7.52
N GLY A 160 4.72 2.39 -6.91
CA GLY A 160 6.08 2.90 -6.77
C GLY A 160 6.29 3.87 -5.59
N THR A 161 5.24 4.23 -4.82
CA THR A 161 5.42 5.03 -3.60
C THR A 161 6.17 4.23 -2.54
N MET A 162 7.20 4.84 -1.94
CA MET A 162 7.97 4.26 -0.85
C MET A 162 7.10 4.09 0.41
N VAL A 163 7.29 2.97 1.10
CA VAL A 163 6.68 2.67 2.41
C VAL A 163 7.79 2.42 3.42
N GLU A 164 7.93 3.31 4.38
CA GLU A 164 8.85 3.15 5.51
C GLU A 164 8.05 2.70 6.74
N ILE A 165 8.42 1.57 7.33
CA ILE A 165 7.76 1.02 8.52
C ILE A 165 8.76 1.00 9.67
N ARG A 166 8.43 1.74 10.74
CA ARG A 166 9.22 1.87 11.96
C ARG A 166 8.51 1.23 13.15
N PRO A 167 9.26 0.83 14.18
CA PRO A 167 8.74 0.36 15.46
C PRO A 167 7.71 1.25 16.13
#